data_8b2afc0e1525672040fa632f3d31cf25
#
_entry.id   8b2afc0e1525672040fa632f3d31cf25
#
_cell.length_a   1.000
_cell.length_b   1.000
_cell.length_c   1.000
_cell.angle_alpha   90.00
_cell.angle_beta   90.00
_cell.angle_gamma   90.00
#
_symmetry.space_group_name_H-M   'P 1'
#
loop_
_entity.id
_entity.type
_entity.pdbx_description
1 polymer ?
#
loop_
_entity_poly.entity_id
_entity_poly.type
_entity_poly.pdbx_seq_one_letter_code
_entity_poly.pdbx_strand_id
1 'polypeptide(L)'
;NNNRISILIVTPQKIFLIILLSLSSFIFSKENSLEGTIAQHWSLKTSEGKFEHLGNYTASIDSDWTKDGDRKVIVMSFFASWCQPCIKEIGELHKIQKKYKDAPVQFFLVNLTDFFRHREKDIKIYRDAPDAIEFLGKKGLADITVLQDPTGRTARAYGVYDVLPRLFVIDKYGTVAMDETGLCSTCLKDELAPLLDELIAD
;
A
#
# COMPACT_ATOMS: atom_id res chain seq x y z
N ASN A 1 -32.68 56.40 13.86
CA ASN A 1 -32.18 55.09 13.45
C ASN A 1 -30.79 55.25 12.82
N ASN A 2 -29.74 55.10 13.64
CA ASN A 2 -28.34 55.11 13.19
C ASN A 2 -27.84 53.69 13.13
N ASN A 3 -27.86 53.08 11.92
CA ASN A 3 -27.13 51.84 11.65
C ASN A 3 -25.65 52.20 11.41
N ARG A 4 -24.83 52.05 12.45
CA ARG A 4 -23.35 52.08 12.28
C ARG A 4 -22.91 50.70 11.77
N ILE A 5 -22.55 50.63 10.51
CA ILE A 5 -21.84 49.50 9.93
C ILE A 5 -20.37 49.61 10.44
N SER A 6 -20.00 48.73 11.37
CA SER A 6 -18.61 48.60 11.82
C SER A 6 -17.81 47.89 10.75
N ILE A 7 -17.07 48.64 9.94
CA ILE A 7 -16.09 48.08 9.01
C ILE A 7 -14.91 47.58 9.84
N LEU A 8 -14.75 46.27 9.92
CA LEU A 8 -13.57 45.62 10.51
C LEU A 8 -12.37 45.90 9.62
N ILE A 9 -11.55 46.90 10.01
CA ILE A 9 -10.28 47.18 9.34
C ILE A 9 -9.31 46.05 9.70
N VAL A 10 -9.11 45.11 8.77
CA VAL A 10 -8.11 44.03 8.89
C VAL A 10 -6.75 44.64 8.59
N THR A 11 -5.93 44.79 9.62
CA THR A 11 -4.56 45.32 9.46
C THR A 11 -3.69 44.30 8.69
N PRO A 12 -2.70 44.78 7.90
CA PRO A 12 -1.81 43.89 7.12
C PRO A 12 -1.11 42.84 7.99
N GLN A 13 -0.90 43.13 9.26
CA GLN A 13 -0.30 42.24 10.24
C GLN A 13 -1.22 41.04 10.58
N LYS A 14 -2.54 41.26 10.60
CA LYS A 14 -3.53 40.16 10.80
C LYS A 14 -3.70 39.29 9.55
N ILE A 15 -3.58 39.89 8.36
CA ILE A 15 -3.61 39.15 7.09
C ILE A 15 -2.36 38.26 7.00
N PHE A 16 -1.19 38.74 7.38
CA PHE A 16 0.05 37.96 7.38
C PHE A 16 -0.01 36.77 8.34
N LEU A 17 -0.60 36.98 9.54
CA LEU A 17 -0.78 35.93 10.53
C LEU A 17 -1.77 34.82 10.03
N ILE A 18 -2.84 35.20 9.35
CA ILE A 18 -3.81 34.26 8.78
C ILE A 18 -3.18 33.43 7.64
N ILE A 19 -2.35 34.07 6.80
CA ILE A 19 -1.63 33.37 5.73
C ILE A 19 -0.59 32.39 6.31
N LEU A 20 0.13 32.78 7.37
CA LEU A 20 1.09 31.89 8.04
C LEU A 20 0.40 30.69 8.68
N LEU A 21 -0.77 30.88 9.30
CA LEU A 21 -1.57 29.80 9.90
C LEU A 21 -2.19 28.88 8.83
N SER A 22 -2.54 29.40 7.65
CA SER A 22 -3.07 28.57 6.57
C SER A 22 -1.98 27.76 5.86
N LEU A 23 -0.74 28.24 5.79
CA LEU A 23 0.40 27.46 5.25
C LEU A 23 0.82 26.32 6.20
N SER A 24 0.69 26.51 7.52
CA SER A 24 1.03 25.46 8.48
C SER A 24 0.08 24.26 8.45
N SER A 25 -1.15 24.43 7.96
CA SER A 25 -2.13 23.35 7.85
C SER A 25 -1.88 22.42 6.65
N PHE A 26 -1.05 22.80 5.69
CA PHE A 26 -0.75 22.00 4.49
C PHE A 26 0.43 21.03 4.67
N ILE A 27 1.18 21.13 5.78
CA ILE A 27 2.39 20.31 6.01
C ILE A 27 2.09 19.07 6.88
N PHE A 28 0.86 18.87 7.36
CA PHE A 28 0.56 17.86 8.40
C PHE A 28 -0.08 16.56 7.88
N SER A 29 0.30 16.03 6.73
CA SER A 29 -0.36 14.78 6.29
C SER A 29 0.48 13.77 5.51
N LYS A 30 1.80 13.68 5.69
CA LYS A 30 2.54 12.55 5.07
C LYS A 30 3.82 12.13 5.81
N GLU A 31 3.82 12.20 7.14
CA GLU A 31 5.06 12.02 7.94
C GLU A 31 5.62 10.58 7.95
N ASN A 32 4.91 9.58 7.41
CA ASN A 32 5.34 8.18 7.35
C ASN A 32 5.10 7.50 5.99
N SER A 33 4.91 8.26 4.91
CA SER A 33 4.76 7.66 3.58
C SER A 33 6.12 7.35 2.96
N LEU A 34 6.25 6.17 2.35
CA LEU A 34 7.43 5.78 1.57
C LEU A 34 7.37 6.26 0.11
N GLU A 35 6.32 6.94 -0.31
CA GLU A 35 6.14 7.42 -1.69
C GLU A 35 7.30 8.32 -2.12
N GLY A 36 7.82 8.08 -3.31
CA GLY A 36 9.00 8.74 -3.86
C GLY A 36 10.33 8.18 -3.36
N THR A 37 10.34 7.20 -2.44
CA THR A 37 11.57 6.55 -1.97
C THR A 37 11.84 5.24 -2.71
N ILE A 38 13.07 4.76 -2.63
CA ILE A 38 13.42 3.42 -3.12
C ILE A 38 12.80 2.37 -2.22
N ALA A 39 12.09 1.42 -2.83
CA ALA A 39 11.44 0.33 -2.13
C ALA A 39 12.47 -0.56 -1.41
N GLN A 40 12.13 -0.96 -0.20
CA GLN A 40 12.97 -1.87 0.58
C GLN A 40 12.98 -3.26 -0.07
N HIS A 41 14.16 -3.87 -0.16
CA HIS A 41 14.30 -5.23 -0.68
C HIS A 41 13.56 -6.24 0.18
N TRP A 42 12.90 -7.18 -0.47
CA TRP A 42 12.28 -8.31 0.20
C TRP A 42 12.55 -9.62 -0.55
N SER A 43 12.56 -10.68 0.22
CA SER A 43 12.60 -12.07 -0.24
C SER A 43 11.63 -12.87 0.62
N LEU A 44 10.52 -13.26 0.04
CA LEU A 44 9.42 -13.93 0.73
C LEU A 44 9.06 -15.23 0.04
N LYS A 45 8.56 -16.21 0.81
CA LYS A 45 8.05 -17.46 0.26
C LYS A 45 6.60 -17.31 -0.20
N THR A 46 6.27 -17.91 -1.32
CA THR A 46 4.88 -18.14 -1.71
C THR A 46 4.25 -19.20 -0.81
N SER A 47 2.92 -19.37 -0.90
CA SER A 47 2.21 -20.48 -0.27
C SER A 47 2.71 -21.87 -0.70
N GLU A 48 3.29 -21.96 -1.89
CA GLU A 48 3.86 -23.18 -2.47
C GLU A 48 5.33 -23.43 -2.05
N GLY A 49 5.91 -22.49 -1.26
CA GLY A 49 7.28 -22.58 -0.75
C GLY A 49 8.36 -22.07 -1.70
N LYS A 50 7.99 -21.53 -2.87
CA LYS A 50 8.91 -20.87 -3.80
C LYS A 50 9.28 -19.48 -3.25
N PHE A 51 10.56 -19.09 -3.37
CA PHE A 51 10.97 -17.73 -3.03
C PHE A 51 10.71 -16.76 -4.20
N GLU A 52 10.12 -15.62 -3.85
CA GLU A 52 10.02 -14.45 -4.71
C GLU A 52 10.84 -13.31 -4.12
N HIS A 53 11.45 -12.51 -4.99
CA HIS A 53 12.33 -11.41 -4.63
C HIS A 53 11.93 -10.15 -5.40
N LEU A 54 11.97 -8.97 -4.78
CA LEU A 54 11.67 -7.72 -5.48
C LEU A 54 12.54 -7.54 -6.74
N GLY A 55 13.84 -7.84 -6.65
CA GLY A 55 14.79 -7.74 -7.76
C GLY A 55 14.51 -8.65 -8.96
N ASN A 56 13.56 -9.60 -8.86
CA ASN A 56 13.10 -10.37 -10.03
C ASN A 56 12.18 -9.57 -10.94
N TYR A 57 11.70 -8.42 -10.49
CA TYR A 57 10.64 -7.64 -11.15
C TYR A 57 11.04 -6.20 -11.44
N THR A 58 11.90 -5.61 -10.62
CA THR A 58 12.26 -4.19 -10.72
C THR A 58 13.77 -4.03 -10.86
N ALA A 59 14.22 -2.90 -11.40
CA ALA A 59 15.61 -2.50 -11.27
C ALA A 59 15.96 -2.38 -9.78
N SER A 60 17.18 -2.75 -9.43
CA SER A 60 17.71 -2.54 -8.09
C SER A 60 18.97 -1.69 -8.19
N ILE A 61 19.18 -0.80 -7.20
CA ILE A 61 20.41 0.00 -7.13
C ILE A 61 21.66 -0.90 -7.04
N ASP A 62 21.51 -2.09 -6.44
CA ASP A 62 22.63 -2.99 -6.17
C ASP A 62 22.75 -4.17 -7.15
N SER A 63 21.77 -4.38 -8.03
CA SER A 63 21.79 -5.51 -8.95
C SER A 63 20.91 -5.30 -10.17
N ASP A 64 21.49 -5.37 -11.32
CA ASP A 64 20.80 -5.30 -12.62
C ASP A 64 20.39 -6.71 -13.09
N TRP A 65 19.74 -7.49 -12.18
CA TRP A 65 19.38 -8.88 -12.47
C TRP A 65 18.22 -8.99 -13.45
N THR A 66 17.36 -7.97 -13.46
CA THR A 66 16.20 -7.95 -14.35
C THR A 66 16.48 -7.04 -15.54
N LYS A 67 16.43 -7.60 -16.76
CA LYS A 67 16.56 -6.82 -17.98
C LYS A 67 15.40 -5.84 -18.13
N ASP A 68 15.64 -4.69 -18.76
CA ASP A 68 14.61 -3.65 -18.92
C ASP A 68 13.28 -4.18 -19.47
N GLY A 69 13.32 -5.05 -20.49
CA GLY A 69 12.11 -5.61 -21.09
C GLY A 69 11.34 -6.61 -20.22
N ASP A 70 11.95 -7.09 -19.13
CA ASP A 70 11.34 -8.05 -18.20
C ASP A 70 10.83 -7.38 -16.90
N ARG A 71 11.08 -6.07 -16.73
CA ARG A 71 10.67 -5.32 -15.55
C ARG A 71 9.17 -5.13 -15.49
N LYS A 72 8.65 -5.15 -14.28
CA LYS A 72 7.20 -5.02 -13.99
C LYS A 72 6.94 -3.99 -12.92
N VAL A 73 5.79 -3.36 -13.01
CA VAL A 73 5.20 -2.63 -11.90
C VAL A 73 4.68 -3.63 -10.87
N ILE A 74 4.95 -3.39 -9.59
CA ILE A 74 4.50 -4.24 -8.50
C ILE A 74 3.35 -3.57 -7.75
N VAL A 75 2.26 -4.29 -7.57
CA VAL A 75 1.17 -3.94 -6.66
C VAL A 75 1.25 -4.91 -5.49
N MET A 76 1.53 -4.40 -4.28
CA MET A 76 1.76 -5.20 -3.09
C MET A 76 0.87 -4.74 -1.95
N SER A 77 -0.04 -5.59 -1.46
CA SER A 77 -0.91 -5.29 -0.32
C SER A 77 -0.60 -6.19 0.86
N PHE A 78 -0.40 -5.59 2.04
CA PHE A 78 -0.25 -6.29 3.31
C PHE A 78 -1.61 -6.54 3.93
N PHE A 79 -1.86 -7.79 4.32
CA PHE A 79 -3.15 -8.21 4.86
C PHE A 79 -3.02 -9.27 5.96
N ALA A 80 -4.12 -9.52 6.65
CA ALA A 80 -4.29 -10.69 7.50
C ALA A 80 -5.71 -11.27 7.33
N SER A 81 -5.88 -12.58 7.53
CA SER A 81 -7.16 -13.28 7.27
C SER A 81 -8.32 -12.82 8.18
N TRP A 82 -8.03 -12.23 9.34
CA TRP A 82 -8.99 -11.63 10.26
C TRP A 82 -9.39 -10.20 9.88
N CYS A 83 -8.66 -9.53 8.96
CA CYS A 83 -8.84 -8.13 8.61
C CYS A 83 -9.96 -7.96 7.59
N GLN A 84 -11.15 -7.57 8.02
CA GLN A 84 -12.31 -7.39 7.13
C GLN A 84 -12.11 -6.29 6.06
N PRO A 85 -11.51 -5.12 6.38
CA PRO A 85 -11.17 -4.13 5.35
C PRO A 85 -10.22 -4.69 4.27
N CYS A 86 -9.23 -5.53 4.67
CA CYS A 86 -8.31 -6.16 3.75
C CYS A 86 -9.03 -7.05 2.72
N ILE A 87 -10.03 -7.81 3.17
CA ILE A 87 -10.77 -8.70 2.29
C ILE A 87 -11.56 -7.93 1.23
N LYS A 88 -12.09 -6.75 1.59
CA LYS A 88 -12.74 -5.86 0.63
C LYS A 88 -11.75 -5.32 -0.40
N GLU A 89 -10.57 -4.88 0.05
CA GLU A 89 -9.50 -4.40 -0.82
C GLU A 89 -9.05 -5.49 -1.79
N ILE A 90 -8.77 -6.70 -1.29
CA ILE A 90 -8.34 -7.85 -2.10
C ILE A 90 -9.38 -8.16 -3.19
N GLY A 91 -10.67 -8.05 -2.88
CA GLY A 91 -11.74 -8.22 -3.87
C GLY A 91 -11.69 -7.21 -5.02
N GLU A 92 -11.34 -5.96 -4.73
CA GLU A 92 -11.15 -4.93 -5.77
C GLU A 92 -9.82 -5.14 -6.51
N LEU A 93 -8.72 -5.43 -5.81
CA LEU A 93 -7.42 -5.74 -6.43
C LEU A 93 -7.51 -6.94 -7.38
N HIS A 94 -8.29 -7.96 -7.04
CA HIS A 94 -8.52 -9.11 -7.92
C HIS A 94 -9.20 -8.73 -9.25
N LYS A 95 -10.13 -7.76 -9.22
CA LYS A 95 -10.77 -7.25 -10.45
C LYS A 95 -9.76 -6.47 -11.29
N ILE A 96 -8.94 -5.63 -10.64
CA ILE A 96 -7.90 -4.84 -11.29
C ILE A 96 -6.84 -5.77 -11.89
N GLN A 97 -6.36 -6.77 -11.14
CA GLN A 97 -5.42 -7.78 -11.65
C GLN A 97 -5.91 -8.42 -12.97
N LYS A 98 -7.20 -8.78 -13.04
CA LYS A 98 -7.77 -9.37 -14.27
C LYS A 98 -7.73 -8.41 -15.46
N LYS A 99 -7.88 -7.10 -15.22
CA LYS A 99 -7.73 -6.07 -16.26
C LYS A 99 -6.28 -6.02 -16.79
N TYR A 100 -5.30 -6.19 -15.90
CA TYR A 100 -3.88 -6.07 -16.21
C TYR A 100 -3.16 -7.43 -16.40
N LYS A 101 -3.88 -8.52 -16.64
CA LYS A 101 -3.31 -9.89 -16.72
C LYS A 101 -2.23 -10.05 -17.79
N ASP A 102 -2.32 -9.30 -18.90
CA ASP A 102 -1.40 -9.35 -20.05
C ASP A 102 -0.42 -8.15 -20.05
N ALA A 103 -0.45 -7.31 -19.02
CA ALA A 103 0.42 -6.16 -18.85
C ALA A 103 1.63 -6.50 -17.96
N PRO A 104 2.72 -5.73 -18.01
CA PRO A 104 3.89 -5.91 -17.16
C PRO A 104 3.63 -5.44 -15.72
N VAL A 105 2.59 -5.97 -15.08
CA VAL A 105 2.21 -5.69 -13.68
C VAL A 105 2.16 -7.01 -12.91
N GLN A 106 2.74 -7.04 -11.72
CA GLN A 106 2.68 -8.20 -10.83
C GLN A 106 1.97 -7.82 -9.53
N PHE A 107 0.96 -8.59 -9.15
CA PHE A 107 0.21 -8.42 -7.91
C PHE A 107 0.68 -9.42 -6.86
N PHE A 108 0.86 -8.92 -5.63
CA PHE A 108 1.21 -9.71 -4.46
C PHE A 108 0.33 -9.35 -3.27
N LEU A 109 -0.03 -10.36 -2.50
CA LEU A 109 -0.63 -10.21 -1.17
C LEU A 109 0.39 -10.68 -0.13
N VAL A 110 0.82 -9.81 0.77
CA VAL A 110 1.74 -10.17 1.86
C VAL A 110 0.94 -10.53 3.10
N ASN A 111 0.97 -11.81 3.44
CA ASN A 111 0.21 -12.36 4.56
C ASN A 111 0.92 -12.18 5.89
N LEU A 112 0.27 -11.48 6.82
CA LEU A 112 0.72 -11.21 8.19
C LEU A 112 -0.09 -11.98 9.26
N THR A 113 -0.96 -12.91 8.89
CA THR A 113 -1.83 -13.62 9.84
C THR A 113 -1.02 -14.26 10.95
N ASP A 114 0.04 -15.00 10.61
CA ASP A 114 0.88 -15.68 11.59
C ASP A 114 1.75 -14.70 12.40
N PHE A 115 2.20 -13.59 11.80
CA PHE A 115 2.89 -12.54 12.53
C PHE A 115 2.04 -12.01 13.69
N PHE A 116 0.79 -11.62 13.44
CA PHE A 116 -0.12 -11.16 14.47
C PHE A 116 -0.47 -12.24 15.48
N ARG A 117 -0.70 -13.48 15.01
CA ARG A 117 -0.98 -14.64 15.88
C ARG A 117 0.14 -14.89 16.89
N HIS A 118 1.39 -14.73 16.48
CA HIS A 118 2.54 -14.95 17.36
C HIS A 118 2.83 -13.75 18.27
N ARG A 119 2.61 -12.54 17.79
CA ARG A 119 2.86 -11.29 18.53
C ARG A 119 1.81 -11.05 19.62
N GLU A 120 0.55 -11.34 19.33
CA GLU A 120 -0.60 -10.98 20.15
C GLU A 120 -1.43 -12.22 20.52
N LYS A 121 -0.78 -13.18 21.20
CA LYS A 121 -1.35 -14.51 21.51
C LYS A 121 -2.65 -14.46 22.32
N ASP A 122 -2.80 -13.44 23.17
CA ASP A 122 -3.95 -13.28 24.06
C ASP A 122 -5.16 -12.68 23.33
N ILE A 123 -4.97 -12.09 22.16
CA ILE A 123 -6.05 -11.49 21.39
C ILE A 123 -6.73 -12.58 20.56
N LYS A 124 -7.98 -12.89 20.93
CA LYS A 124 -8.75 -13.98 20.35
C LYS A 124 -8.87 -13.92 18.83
N ILE A 125 -9.13 -12.73 18.26
CA ILE A 125 -9.29 -12.58 16.80
C ILE A 125 -8.02 -12.94 16.02
N TYR A 126 -6.84 -12.73 16.59
CA TYR A 126 -5.59 -13.10 15.94
C TYR A 126 -5.27 -14.58 16.12
N ARG A 127 -5.47 -15.10 17.35
CA ARG A 127 -5.21 -16.50 17.68
C ARG A 127 -6.11 -17.43 16.87
N ASP A 128 -7.40 -17.11 16.76
CA ASP A 128 -8.42 -17.95 16.12
C ASP A 128 -8.59 -17.59 14.61
N ALA A 129 -7.71 -16.75 14.05
CA ALA A 129 -7.72 -16.37 12.65
C ALA A 129 -7.61 -17.61 11.75
N PRO A 130 -8.41 -17.72 10.67
CA PRO A 130 -8.30 -18.84 9.73
C PRO A 130 -6.95 -18.83 9.00
N ASP A 131 -6.57 -19.96 8.44
CA ASP A 131 -5.47 -20.01 7.47
C ASP A 131 -5.79 -19.07 6.30
N ALA A 132 -4.82 -18.22 5.93
CA ALA A 132 -5.05 -17.17 4.94
C ALA A 132 -5.29 -17.74 3.53
N ILE A 133 -4.59 -18.82 3.16
CA ILE A 133 -4.70 -19.41 1.82
C ILE A 133 -6.04 -20.12 1.66
N GLU A 134 -6.41 -20.94 2.65
CA GLU A 134 -7.70 -21.62 2.66
C GLU A 134 -8.85 -20.59 2.66
N PHE A 135 -8.71 -19.52 3.44
CA PHE A 135 -9.71 -18.46 3.52
C PHE A 135 -9.90 -17.72 2.18
N LEU A 136 -8.80 -17.34 1.51
CA LEU A 136 -8.86 -16.69 0.19
C LEU A 136 -9.42 -17.66 -0.85
N GLY A 137 -9.05 -18.94 -0.81
CA GLY A 137 -9.62 -19.96 -1.70
C GLY A 137 -11.13 -20.07 -1.57
N LYS A 138 -11.67 -20.12 -0.36
CA LYS A 138 -13.12 -20.13 -0.09
C LYS A 138 -13.86 -18.87 -0.59
N LYS A 139 -13.13 -17.76 -0.75
CA LYS A 139 -13.66 -16.49 -1.28
C LYS A 139 -13.50 -16.34 -2.79
N GLY A 140 -12.85 -17.32 -3.47
CA GLY A 140 -12.52 -17.21 -4.90
C GLY A 140 -11.48 -16.13 -5.23
N LEU A 141 -10.57 -15.86 -4.29
CA LEU A 141 -9.53 -14.82 -4.37
C LEU A 141 -8.11 -15.41 -4.39
N ALA A 142 -7.98 -16.71 -4.72
CA ALA A 142 -6.69 -17.42 -4.71
C ALA A 142 -5.81 -17.13 -5.94
N ASP A 143 -6.27 -16.36 -6.91
CA ASP A 143 -5.55 -16.08 -8.16
C ASP A 143 -4.40 -15.07 -7.98
N ILE A 144 -4.39 -14.32 -6.87
CA ILE A 144 -3.29 -13.40 -6.56
C ILE A 144 -2.22 -14.16 -5.77
N THR A 145 -0.97 -14.01 -6.18
CA THR A 145 0.15 -14.65 -5.49
C THR A 145 0.26 -14.16 -4.04
N VAL A 146 0.22 -15.11 -3.09
CA VAL A 146 0.34 -14.82 -1.66
C VAL A 146 1.77 -15.09 -1.19
N LEU A 147 2.40 -14.07 -0.61
CA LEU A 147 3.72 -14.11 0.02
C LEU A 147 3.55 -14.20 1.54
N GLN A 148 4.38 -15.00 2.20
CA GLN A 148 4.31 -15.24 3.64
C GLN A 148 5.35 -14.41 4.38
N ASP A 149 4.93 -13.54 5.31
CA ASP A 149 5.81 -12.81 6.23
C ASP A 149 5.46 -13.12 7.70
N PRO A 150 5.66 -14.38 8.16
CA PRO A 150 5.26 -14.82 9.49
C PRO A 150 6.03 -14.13 10.62
N THR A 151 7.14 -13.49 10.31
CA THR A 151 7.96 -12.73 11.27
C THR A 151 7.67 -11.23 11.24
N GLY A 152 6.94 -10.73 10.26
CA GLY A 152 6.68 -9.31 10.04
C GLY A 152 7.95 -8.52 9.70
N ARG A 153 8.99 -9.17 9.18
CA ARG A 153 10.25 -8.49 8.84
C ARG A 153 10.06 -7.51 7.69
N THR A 154 9.42 -7.96 6.63
CA THR A 154 9.11 -7.11 5.47
C THR A 154 8.09 -6.04 5.85
N ALA A 155 7.05 -6.41 6.60
CA ALA A 155 6.06 -5.46 7.09
C ALA A 155 6.73 -4.29 7.84
N ARG A 156 7.65 -4.59 8.79
CA ARG A 156 8.38 -3.53 9.51
C ARG A 156 9.26 -2.68 8.61
N ALA A 157 9.92 -3.26 7.61
CA ALA A 157 10.74 -2.51 6.67
C ALA A 157 9.92 -1.53 5.83
N TYR A 158 8.64 -1.84 5.59
CA TYR A 158 7.66 -1.00 4.89
C TYR A 158 6.82 -0.13 5.84
N GLY A 159 7.18 -0.04 7.13
CA GLY A 159 6.43 0.76 8.10
C GLY A 159 5.03 0.24 8.40
N VAL A 160 4.75 -1.04 8.11
CA VAL A 160 3.46 -1.67 8.38
C VAL A 160 3.48 -2.27 9.79
N TYR A 161 2.88 -1.56 10.75
CA TYR A 161 2.91 -1.97 12.16
C TYR A 161 1.54 -2.43 12.67
N ASP A 162 0.53 -1.57 12.57
CA ASP A 162 -0.74 -1.76 13.27
C ASP A 162 -1.97 -1.50 12.38
N VAL A 163 -1.80 -0.86 11.22
CA VAL A 163 -2.90 -0.54 10.32
C VAL A 163 -2.85 -1.42 9.07
N LEU A 164 -3.93 -2.16 8.85
CA LEU A 164 -4.16 -2.97 7.65
C LEU A 164 -5.51 -2.61 7.01
N PRO A 165 -5.63 -2.73 5.69
CA PRO A 165 -4.58 -3.06 4.72
C PRO A 165 -3.55 -1.94 4.57
N ARG A 166 -2.39 -2.24 3.99
CA ARG A 166 -1.42 -1.26 3.51
C ARG A 166 -1.04 -1.63 2.08
N LEU A 167 -1.28 -0.72 1.15
CA LEU A 167 -1.06 -0.93 -0.28
C LEU A 167 0.15 -0.14 -0.75
N PHE A 168 1.03 -0.78 -1.50
CA PHE A 168 2.15 -0.15 -2.19
C PHE A 168 2.08 -0.44 -3.68
N VAL A 169 2.40 0.57 -4.49
CA VAL A 169 2.75 0.41 -5.90
C VAL A 169 4.23 0.76 -6.06
N ILE A 170 5.00 -0.14 -6.66
CA ILE A 170 6.43 0.06 -6.90
C ILE A 170 6.62 0.03 -8.42
N ASP A 171 7.27 1.06 -8.95
CA ASP A 171 7.55 1.15 -10.38
C ASP A 171 8.63 0.15 -10.84
N LYS A 172 8.84 0.05 -12.15
CA LYS A 172 9.83 -0.85 -12.74
C LYS A 172 11.28 -0.48 -12.42
N TYR A 173 11.52 0.71 -11.84
CA TYR A 173 12.83 1.17 -11.36
C TYR A 173 13.04 0.94 -9.86
N GLY A 174 12.03 0.43 -9.16
CA GLY A 174 12.09 0.16 -7.73
C GLY A 174 11.71 1.34 -6.84
N THR A 175 11.08 2.39 -7.38
CA THR A 175 10.57 3.52 -6.60
C THR A 175 9.14 3.26 -6.14
N VAL A 176 8.82 3.61 -4.92
CA VAL A 176 7.44 3.55 -4.40
C VAL A 176 6.63 4.68 -5.03
N ALA A 177 5.72 4.35 -5.93
CA ALA A 177 4.86 5.30 -6.63
C ALA A 177 3.54 5.58 -5.89
N MET A 178 3.11 4.67 -5.00
CA MET A 178 1.92 4.83 -4.15
C MET A 178 2.14 4.13 -2.81
N ASP A 179 1.66 4.73 -1.74
CA ASP A 179 1.70 4.20 -0.38
C ASP A 179 0.40 4.58 0.35
N GLU A 180 -0.57 3.65 0.37
CA GLU A 180 -1.89 3.86 0.94
C GLU A 180 -2.10 3.07 2.23
N THR A 181 -2.61 3.75 3.26
CA THR A 181 -2.88 3.17 4.58
C THR A 181 -4.37 3.00 4.81
N GLY A 182 -4.78 1.78 5.13
CA GLY A 182 -6.18 1.44 5.34
C GLY A 182 -6.94 1.27 4.02
N LEU A 183 -8.23 0.91 4.13
CA LEU A 183 -9.07 0.71 2.95
C LEU A 183 -9.47 2.05 2.33
N CYS A 184 -8.92 2.37 1.18
CA CYS A 184 -9.35 3.47 0.34
C CYS A 184 -10.08 2.95 -0.91
N SER A 185 -11.41 2.85 -0.86
CA SER A 185 -12.18 2.34 -2.01
C SER A 185 -12.17 3.27 -3.23
N THR A 186 -12.02 4.58 -3.02
CA THR A 186 -11.87 5.58 -4.08
C THR A 186 -10.50 5.50 -4.70
N CYS A 187 -9.42 5.43 -3.91
CA CYS A 187 -8.04 5.31 -4.41
C CYS A 187 -7.88 4.10 -5.34
N LEU A 188 -8.45 2.95 -4.98
CA LEU A 188 -8.40 1.74 -5.80
C LEU A 188 -9.08 1.91 -7.17
N LYS A 189 -10.18 2.67 -7.23
CA LYS A 189 -10.97 2.84 -8.47
C LYS A 189 -10.46 3.99 -9.31
N ASP A 190 -10.15 5.10 -8.67
CA ASP A 190 -9.97 6.40 -9.31
C ASP A 190 -8.49 6.74 -9.49
N GLU A 191 -7.58 6.13 -8.71
CA GLU A 191 -6.15 6.45 -8.71
C GLU A 191 -5.27 5.28 -9.15
N LEU A 192 -5.51 4.05 -8.65
CA LEU A 192 -4.63 2.91 -8.94
C LEU A 192 -4.59 2.56 -10.43
N ALA A 193 -5.74 2.48 -11.11
CA ALA A 193 -5.74 2.09 -12.52
C ALA A 193 -5.07 3.15 -13.42
N PRO A 194 -5.35 4.47 -13.29
CA PRO A 194 -4.60 5.49 -14.02
C PRO A 194 -3.10 5.47 -13.73
N LEU A 195 -2.70 5.28 -12.46
CA LEU A 195 -1.29 5.17 -12.09
C LEU A 195 -0.62 3.97 -12.77
N LEU A 196 -1.27 2.80 -12.79
CA LEU A 196 -0.72 1.63 -13.48
C LEU A 196 -0.58 1.87 -14.99
N ASP A 197 -1.56 2.50 -15.62
CA ASP A 197 -1.51 2.85 -17.05
C ASP A 197 -0.33 3.80 -17.35
N GLU A 198 -0.05 4.78 -16.47
CA GLU A 198 1.11 5.68 -16.57
C GLU A 198 2.45 4.92 -16.41
N LEU A 199 2.61 4.15 -15.33
CA LEU A 199 3.85 3.44 -15.01
C LEU A 199 4.22 2.33 -16.01
N ILE A 200 3.23 1.80 -16.74
CA ILE A 200 3.46 0.83 -17.82
C ILE A 200 3.96 1.52 -19.08
N ALA A 201 3.48 2.74 -19.35
CA ALA A 201 3.81 3.49 -20.56
C ALA A 201 5.23 4.07 -20.54
N ASP A 202 5.81 4.31 -19.37
CA ASP A 202 7.19 4.77 -19.17
C ASP A 202 8.22 3.68 -19.56
#